data_dfaadb565c332db8f33c1e9ebc2420bf
#
_entry.id   dfaadb565c332db8f33c1e9ebc2420bf
#
_cell.length_a   1.000
_cell.length_b   1.000
_cell.length_c   1.000
_cell.angle_alpha   90.00
_cell.angle_beta   90.00
_cell.angle_gamma   90.00
#
_symmetry.space_group_name_H-M   'P 1'
#
loop_
_entity.id
_entity.type
_entity.pdbx_description
1 polymer ?
#
loop_
_entity_poly.entity_id
_entity_poly.type
_entity_poly.pdbx_seq_one_letter_code
_entity_poly.pdbx_strand_id
1 'polypeptide(L)'
;MLTRRQISLLLLALTGTALPGCGGYELKNLAKSDINMVTDEFILETRRLVRELMSKLYGRNPDQLRRGAVNTAEGRLQQLKETPGPLAFRELEGTQEIAALELVFDPEFEGDRVFALIVGLGGMLRRAYGYDTEYYLFDALDPAVLETSARNTEILLWRLKHNRRDDGAPFLITSEYQGRIDNLSFERLFGKLIALQDMMARIAGDAGDRRVTKAVHTATSVFIPLPI
;
A
#
# COMPACT_ATOMS: atom_id res chain seq x y z
N MET A 1 5.86 59.86 32.33
CA MET A 1 4.81 58.98 32.87
C MET A 1 3.75 58.82 31.79
N LEU A 2 3.74 57.68 31.11
CA LEU A 2 2.75 57.36 30.10
C LEU A 2 1.44 56.96 30.80
N THR A 3 0.33 57.53 30.36
CA THR A 3 -0.97 57.28 30.98
C THR A 3 -1.51 55.90 30.61
N ARG A 4 -2.31 55.26 31.46
CA ARG A 4 -2.91 53.94 31.24
C ARG A 4 -3.64 53.79 29.91
N ARG A 5 -4.14 54.84 29.32
CA ARG A 5 -4.78 54.85 27.99
C ARG A 5 -3.79 54.67 26.83
N GLN A 6 -2.54 55.10 26.98
CA GLN A 6 -1.51 54.97 25.93
C GLN A 6 -0.92 53.57 25.91
N ILE A 7 -0.90 52.88 27.03
CA ILE A 7 -0.47 51.45 27.11
C ILE A 7 -1.52 50.52 26.49
N SER A 8 -2.81 50.81 26.63
CA SER A 8 -3.90 50.05 26.00
C SER A 8 -3.92 50.18 24.46
N LEU A 9 -3.50 51.31 23.92
CA LEU A 9 -3.41 51.52 22.47
C LEU A 9 -2.16 50.89 21.84
N LEU A 10 -1.09 50.73 22.60
CA LEU A 10 0.11 50.00 22.15
C LEU A 10 -0.10 48.48 22.12
N LEU A 11 -0.96 47.93 22.99
CA LEU A 11 -1.30 46.52 23.02
C LEU A 11 -2.30 46.08 21.93
N LEU A 12 -3.07 47.02 21.37
CA LEU A 12 -4.00 46.77 20.25
C LEU A 12 -3.35 46.87 18.86
N ALA A 13 -2.13 47.44 18.75
CA ALA A 13 -1.42 47.57 17.49
C ALA A 13 -0.55 46.35 17.10
N LEU A 14 -0.47 45.33 17.98
CA LEU A 14 0.31 44.11 17.72
C LEU A 14 -0.51 42.97 17.15
N THR A 15 -1.78 43.15 16.87
CA THR A 15 -2.68 42.05 16.38
C THR A 15 -3.11 42.28 14.92
N GLY A 16 -2.23 42.73 14.05
CA GLY A 16 -2.66 43.04 12.69
C GLY A 16 -1.61 43.03 11.59
N THR A 17 -0.66 42.07 11.63
CA THR A 17 0.09 41.76 10.40
C THR A 17 -0.02 40.28 10.12
N ALA A 18 -1.14 39.90 9.49
CA ALA A 18 -1.19 38.68 8.71
C ALA A 18 -0.22 38.87 7.55
N LEU A 19 0.96 38.27 7.62
CA LEU A 19 1.85 38.14 6.49
C LEU A 19 1.22 37.12 5.52
N PRO A 20 0.84 37.52 4.29
CA PRO A 20 0.54 36.55 3.25
C PRO A 20 1.89 36.11 2.69
N GLY A 21 2.35 35.00 3.09
CA GLY A 21 3.63 34.50 2.58
C GLY A 21 3.86 33.04 2.81
N CYS A 22 3.76 32.30 1.73
CA CYS A 22 4.40 31.01 1.45
C CYS A 22 3.89 29.76 2.17
N GLY A 23 3.20 28.93 1.39
CA GLY A 23 3.19 27.48 1.49
C GLY A 23 2.76 26.93 2.86
N GLY A 24 1.57 26.36 2.92
CA GLY A 24 0.97 25.81 4.13
C GLY A 24 1.86 24.84 4.89
N TYR A 25 2.70 25.37 5.76
CA TYR A 25 3.30 24.59 6.84
C TYR A 25 2.19 24.31 7.84
N GLU A 26 1.53 23.18 7.70
CA GLU A 26 0.56 22.74 8.70
C GLU A 26 1.30 22.50 10.03
N LEU A 27 0.74 22.99 11.14
CA LEU A 27 1.32 22.85 12.50
C LEU A 27 1.60 21.38 12.86
N LYS A 28 0.88 20.43 12.25
CA LYS A 28 1.12 18.99 12.39
C LYS A 28 2.50 18.56 11.88
N ASN A 29 3.09 19.26 10.94
CA ASN A 29 4.41 18.94 10.39
C ASN A 29 5.57 19.35 11.32
N LEU A 30 5.32 20.19 12.33
CA LEU A 30 6.32 20.53 13.36
C LEU A 30 6.65 19.33 14.27
N ALA A 31 5.78 18.32 14.34
CA ALA A 31 6.00 17.10 15.13
C ALA A 31 6.55 15.93 14.30
N LYS A 32 6.81 16.15 12.99
CA LYS A 32 7.34 15.13 12.08
C LYS A 32 8.82 15.36 11.81
N SER A 33 9.58 14.27 11.77
CA SER A 33 10.95 14.27 11.23
C SER A 33 10.90 14.17 9.70
N ASP A 34 12.02 14.49 9.02
CA ASP A 34 12.14 14.35 7.57
C ASP A 34 11.84 12.91 7.11
N ILE A 35 12.24 11.91 7.90
CA ILE A 35 11.97 10.50 7.60
C ILE A 35 10.48 10.19 7.67
N ASN A 36 9.75 10.78 8.61
CA ASN A 36 8.30 10.54 8.73
C ASN A 36 7.55 11.15 7.53
N MET A 37 7.96 12.32 7.05
CA MET A 37 7.39 12.92 5.84
C MET A 37 7.66 12.04 4.61
N VAL A 38 8.87 11.50 4.49
CA VAL A 38 9.21 10.54 3.42
C VAL A 38 8.36 9.28 3.54
N THR A 39 8.19 8.73 4.75
CA THR A 39 7.36 7.55 4.98
C THR A 39 5.91 7.78 4.54
N ASP A 40 5.33 8.93 4.87
CA ASP A 40 3.97 9.28 4.45
C ASP A 40 3.83 9.29 2.93
N GLU A 41 4.81 9.84 2.20
CA GLU A 41 4.81 9.82 0.73
C GLU A 41 4.90 8.40 0.17
N PHE A 42 5.70 7.52 0.78
CA PHE A 42 5.77 6.11 0.38
C PHE A 42 4.44 5.38 0.61
N ILE A 43 3.74 5.65 1.72
CA ILE A 43 2.41 5.11 1.99
C ILE A 43 1.41 5.59 0.95
N LEU A 44 1.39 6.88 0.64
CA LEU A 44 0.48 7.48 -0.34
C LEU A 44 0.71 6.89 -1.73
N GLU A 45 1.96 6.78 -2.17
CA GLU A 45 2.31 6.21 -3.47
C GLU A 45 2.00 4.70 -3.53
N THR A 46 2.31 3.94 -2.48
CA THR A 46 1.96 2.52 -2.39
C THR A 46 0.45 2.32 -2.54
N ARG A 47 -0.36 3.09 -1.84
CA ARG A 47 -1.83 3.03 -1.94
C ARG A 47 -2.32 3.44 -3.33
N ARG A 48 -1.70 4.44 -3.96
CA ARG A 48 -2.01 4.86 -5.32
C ARG A 48 -1.75 3.73 -6.32
N LEU A 49 -0.59 3.07 -6.23
CA LEU A 49 -0.21 1.96 -7.10
C LEU A 49 -1.12 0.75 -6.93
N VAL A 50 -1.52 0.40 -5.71
CA VAL A 50 -2.48 -0.69 -5.45
C VAL A 50 -3.84 -0.38 -6.10
N ARG A 51 -4.33 0.86 -6.00
CA ARG A 51 -5.58 1.26 -6.67
C ARG A 51 -5.46 1.22 -8.20
N GLU A 52 -4.32 1.67 -8.75
CA GLU A 52 -4.04 1.58 -10.20
C GLU A 52 -4.02 0.11 -10.65
N LEU A 53 -3.37 -0.76 -9.89
CA LEU A 53 -3.32 -2.19 -10.16
C LEU A 53 -4.73 -2.81 -10.15
N MET A 54 -5.57 -2.47 -9.16
CA MET A 54 -6.95 -2.91 -9.06
C MET A 54 -7.76 -2.53 -10.30
N SER A 55 -7.71 -1.27 -10.70
CA SER A 55 -8.42 -0.78 -11.90
C SER A 55 -7.98 -1.53 -13.17
N LYS A 56 -6.67 -1.77 -13.32
CA LYS A 56 -6.13 -2.51 -14.47
C LYS A 56 -6.55 -3.99 -14.44
N LEU A 57 -6.53 -4.62 -13.28
CA LEU A 57 -6.94 -6.02 -13.13
C LEU A 57 -8.42 -6.19 -13.49
N TYR A 58 -9.31 -5.32 -13.03
CA TYR A 58 -10.72 -5.38 -13.42
C TYR A 58 -10.92 -5.08 -14.91
N GLY A 59 -10.13 -4.17 -15.50
CA GLY A 59 -10.15 -3.92 -16.94
C GLY A 59 -9.78 -5.15 -17.77
N ARG A 60 -8.92 -6.03 -17.27
CA ARG A 60 -8.52 -7.29 -17.94
C ARG A 60 -9.41 -8.48 -17.54
N ASN A 61 -10.05 -8.44 -16.38
CA ASN A 61 -10.83 -9.52 -15.80
C ASN A 61 -12.23 -9.01 -15.36
N PRO A 62 -13.07 -8.45 -16.28
CA PRO A 62 -14.34 -7.85 -15.90
C PRO A 62 -15.33 -8.85 -15.29
N ASP A 63 -15.17 -10.13 -15.62
CA ASP A 63 -16.01 -11.20 -15.07
C ASP A 63 -15.85 -11.40 -13.57
N GLN A 64 -14.72 -10.97 -12.99
CA GLN A 64 -14.50 -11.08 -11.56
C GLN A 64 -15.45 -10.19 -10.75
N LEU A 65 -15.84 -9.03 -11.28
CA LEU A 65 -16.82 -8.14 -10.64
C LEU A 65 -18.19 -8.81 -10.41
N ARG A 66 -18.57 -9.74 -11.27
CA ARG A 66 -19.85 -10.47 -11.12
C ARG A 66 -19.82 -11.55 -10.04
N ARG A 67 -18.64 -11.90 -9.54
CA ARG A 67 -18.43 -12.92 -8.50
C ARG A 67 -18.39 -12.33 -7.09
N GLY A 68 -18.35 -11.01 -6.96
CA GLY A 68 -18.20 -10.33 -5.68
C GLY A 68 -19.46 -9.61 -5.23
N ALA A 69 -19.47 -9.13 -4.00
CA ALA A 69 -20.59 -8.39 -3.41
C ALA A 69 -20.79 -7.00 -4.05
N VAL A 70 -19.73 -6.41 -4.62
CA VAL A 70 -19.75 -5.12 -5.32
C VAL A 70 -19.37 -5.36 -6.78
N ASN A 71 -20.23 -4.99 -7.70
CA ASN A 71 -20.13 -5.35 -9.11
C ASN A 71 -19.55 -4.26 -10.01
N THR A 72 -18.98 -3.20 -9.44
CA THR A 72 -18.31 -2.11 -10.18
C THR A 72 -16.91 -1.87 -9.65
N ALA A 73 -15.97 -1.54 -10.53
CA ALA A 73 -14.58 -1.23 -10.14
C ALA A 73 -14.52 0.01 -9.24
N GLU A 74 -15.34 1.02 -9.50
CA GLU A 74 -15.45 2.24 -8.70
C GLU A 74 -15.94 1.93 -7.28
N GLY A 75 -16.98 1.09 -7.16
CA GLY A 75 -17.49 0.65 -5.86
C GLY A 75 -16.45 -0.13 -5.06
N ARG A 76 -15.67 -0.99 -5.73
CA ARG A 76 -14.53 -1.70 -5.11
C ARG A 76 -13.43 -0.75 -4.64
N LEU A 77 -13.08 0.24 -5.44
CA LEU A 77 -12.12 1.28 -5.07
C LEU A 77 -12.59 2.09 -3.85
N GLN A 78 -13.87 2.44 -3.83
CA GLN A 78 -14.49 3.15 -2.72
C GLN A 78 -14.50 2.29 -1.44
N GLN A 79 -14.88 1.02 -1.53
CA GLN A 79 -14.85 0.06 -0.43
C GLN A 79 -13.46 -0.06 0.19
N LEU A 80 -12.42 -0.15 -0.65
CA LEU A 80 -11.03 -0.19 -0.20
C LEU A 80 -10.58 1.11 0.50
N LYS A 81 -11.05 2.26 0.00
CA LYS A 81 -10.73 3.58 0.54
C LYS A 81 -11.39 3.82 1.90
N GLU A 82 -12.63 3.38 2.06
CA GLU A 82 -13.44 3.58 3.28
C GLU A 82 -13.08 2.61 4.41
N THR A 83 -12.27 1.58 4.13
CA THR A 83 -11.82 0.60 5.13
C THR A 83 -10.46 0.99 5.67
N PRO A 84 -10.34 1.62 6.85
CA PRO A 84 -9.06 1.88 7.50
C PRO A 84 -8.48 0.60 8.13
N GLY A 85 -7.18 0.62 8.43
CA GLY A 85 -6.51 -0.49 9.10
C GLY A 85 -6.42 -1.78 8.28
N PRO A 86 -6.55 -2.95 8.93
CA PRO A 86 -6.54 -4.25 8.28
C PRO A 86 -7.69 -4.42 7.29
N LEU A 87 -7.42 -5.03 6.14
CA LEU A 87 -8.42 -5.31 5.11
C LEU A 87 -9.05 -6.68 5.36
N ALA A 88 -10.21 -6.70 6.01
CA ALA A 88 -10.98 -7.91 6.26
C ALA A 88 -12.41 -7.74 5.74
N PHE A 89 -12.82 -8.62 4.84
CA PHE A 89 -14.14 -8.53 4.20
C PHE A 89 -14.90 -9.85 4.33
N ARG A 90 -16.20 -9.77 4.62
CA ARG A 90 -17.06 -10.95 4.79
C ARG A 90 -17.10 -11.85 3.57
N GLU A 91 -17.03 -11.29 2.38
CA GLU A 91 -17.04 -12.03 1.10
C GLU A 91 -15.75 -12.84 0.86
N LEU A 92 -14.70 -12.57 1.62
CA LEU A 92 -13.47 -13.37 1.68
C LEU A 92 -13.35 -14.12 3.02
N GLU A 93 -14.48 -14.35 3.71
CA GLU A 93 -14.52 -15.03 5.01
C GLU A 93 -13.60 -14.40 6.08
N GLY A 94 -13.34 -13.10 5.95
CA GLY A 94 -12.42 -12.38 6.82
C GLY A 94 -10.94 -12.68 6.60
N THR A 95 -10.59 -13.44 5.57
CA THR A 95 -9.17 -13.70 5.23
C THR A 95 -8.45 -12.41 4.86
N GLN A 96 -7.17 -12.30 5.26
CA GLN A 96 -6.36 -11.10 5.10
C GLN A 96 -4.98 -11.47 4.56
N GLU A 97 -4.28 -10.47 4.01
CA GLU A 97 -2.85 -10.58 3.66
C GLU A 97 -2.53 -11.85 2.86
N ILE A 98 -1.58 -12.67 3.32
CA ILE A 98 -1.13 -13.87 2.64
C ILE A 98 -2.27 -14.86 2.42
N ALA A 99 -3.16 -15.05 3.42
CA ALA A 99 -4.30 -15.96 3.28
C ALA A 99 -5.26 -15.53 2.16
N ALA A 100 -5.49 -14.22 1.99
CA ALA A 100 -6.27 -13.69 0.88
C ALA A 100 -5.55 -13.84 -0.47
N LEU A 101 -4.21 -13.76 -0.51
CA LEU A 101 -3.42 -14.05 -1.72
C LEU A 101 -3.49 -15.50 -2.14
N GLU A 102 -3.58 -16.45 -1.18
CA GLU A 102 -3.74 -17.88 -1.49
C GLU A 102 -5.07 -18.15 -2.19
N LEU A 103 -6.17 -17.48 -1.82
CA LEU A 103 -7.47 -17.61 -2.49
C LEU A 103 -7.38 -17.29 -4.01
N VAL A 104 -6.46 -16.44 -4.43
CA VAL A 104 -6.29 -16.12 -5.86
C VAL A 104 -5.97 -17.38 -6.67
N PHE A 105 -5.21 -18.29 -6.10
CA PHE A 105 -4.66 -19.50 -6.75
C PHE A 105 -5.37 -20.78 -6.31
N ASP A 106 -6.38 -20.70 -5.49
CA ASP A 106 -7.21 -21.81 -5.09
C ASP A 106 -8.19 -22.17 -6.21
N PRO A 107 -8.15 -23.38 -6.82
CA PRO A 107 -9.11 -23.79 -7.85
C PRO A 107 -10.55 -23.75 -7.38
N GLU A 108 -10.81 -24.08 -6.11
CA GLU A 108 -12.15 -24.15 -5.53
C GLU A 108 -12.73 -22.79 -5.15
N PHE A 109 -11.93 -21.73 -5.16
CA PHE A 109 -12.42 -20.39 -4.84
C PHE A 109 -13.27 -19.82 -5.98
N GLU A 110 -14.57 -19.64 -5.73
CA GLU A 110 -15.55 -19.15 -6.70
C GLU A 110 -15.73 -17.61 -6.66
N GLY A 111 -15.16 -16.92 -5.65
CA GLY A 111 -15.30 -15.48 -5.44
C GLY A 111 -14.47 -14.63 -6.40
N ASP A 112 -14.46 -13.32 -6.13
CA ASP A 112 -13.73 -12.31 -6.89
C ASP A 112 -12.22 -12.39 -6.60
N ARG A 113 -11.46 -13.03 -7.51
CA ARG A 113 -10.00 -13.21 -7.39
C ARG A 113 -9.25 -11.91 -7.49
N VAL A 114 -9.76 -10.91 -8.22
CA VAL A 114 -9.15 -9.59 -8.26
C VAL A 114 -9.27 -8.92 -6.90
N PHE A 115 -10.45 -9.01 -6.28
CA PHE A 115 -10.63 -8.46 -4.94
C PHE A 115 -9.77 -9.18 -3.89
N ALA A 116 -9.71 -10.51 -3.94
CA ALA A 116 -8.83 -11.30 -3.07
C ALA A 116 -7.36 -10.89 -3.21
N LEU A 117 -6.86 -10.69 -4.45
CA LEU A 117 -5.52 -10.21 -4.71
C LEU A 117 -5.27 -8.84 -4.07
N ILE A 118 -6.18 -7.89 -4.28
CA ILE A 118 -6.03 -6.52 -3.80
C ILE A 118 -6.14 -6.45 -2.27
N VAL A 119 -7.04 -7.21 -1.67
CA VAL A 119 -7.16 -7.33 -0.21
C VAL A 119 -5.88 -7.94 0.38
N GLY A 120 -5.39 -9.01 -0.22
CA GLY A 120 -4.17 -9.67 0.22
C GLY A 120 -2.93 -8.78 0.08
N LEU A 121 -2.66 -8.29 -1.12
CA LEU A 121 -1.52 -7.41 -1.39
C LEU A 121 -1.63 -6.09 -0.62
N GLY A 122 -2.78 -5.43 -0.69
CA GLY A 122 -3.00 -4.15 0.00
C GLY A 122 -2.95 -4.28 1.52
N GLY A 123 -3.46 -5.39 2.08
CA GLY A 123 -3.38 -5.71 3.51
C GLY A 123 -1.95 -5.93 3.96
N MET A 124 -1.20 -6.77 3.24
CA MET A 124 0.22 -7.03 3.49
C MET A 124 1.06 -5.74 3.45
N LEU A 125 0.85 -4.91 2.43
CA LEU A 125 1.55 -3.63 2.31
C LEU A 125 1.16 -2.64 3.42
N ARG A 126 -0.13 -2.59 3.81
CA ARG A 126 -0.55 -1.78 4.96
C ARG A 126 0.08 -2.24 6.26
N ARG A 127 0.17 -3.56 6.47
CA ARG A 127 0.85 -4.13 7.65
C ARG A 127 2.32 -3.74 7.69
N ALA A 128 3.02 -3.73 6.55
CA ALA A 128 4.42 -3.31 6.48
C ALA A 128 4.64 -1.87 6.94
N TYR A 129 3.60 -1.03 6.89
CA TYR A 129 3.56 0.33 7.44
C TYR A 129 2.74 0.42 8.74
N GLY A 130 2.61 -0.66 9.52
CA GLY A 130 1.89 -0.66 10.81
C GLY A 130 0.40 -0.37 10.72
N TYR A 131 -0.21 -0.44 9.53
CA TYR A 131 -1.59 0.00 9.20
C TYR A 131 -1.81 1.50 9.31
N ASP A 132 -0.79 2.28 9.61
CA ASP A 132 -0.88 3.73 9.78
C ASP A 132 -1.09 4.45 8.45
N THR A 133 -1.62 5.64 8.55
CA THR A 133 -1.82 6.54 7.42
C THR A 133 -0.85 7.71 7.43
N GLU A 134 -0.30 7.99 8.59
CA GLU A 134 0.67 9.06 8.85
C GLU A 134 1.63 8.60 9.94
N TYR A 135 2.89 9.00 9.84
CA TYR A 135 3.95 8.70 10.80
C TYR A 135 4.35 9.95 11.59
N TYR A 136 4.69 9.75 12.87
CA TYR A 136 5.13 10.76 13.80
C TYR A 136 6.45 10.35 14.48
N LEU A 137 7.01 11.26 15.29
CA LEU A 137 8.37 11.19 15.83
C LEU A 137 8.75 9.87 16.54
N PHE A 138 7.77 9.19 17.11
CA PHE A 138 7.99 7.94 17.89
C PHE A 138 7.63 6.67 17.12
N ASP A 139 7.13 6.81 15.90
CA ASP A 139 6.75 5.67 15.09
C ASP A 139 7.99 5.07 14.42
N ALA A 140 8.09 3.75 14.44
CA ALA A 140 9.20 3.03 13.83
C ALA A 140 8.69 1.96 12.89
N LEU A 141 9.32 1.90 11.71
CA LEU A 141 9.10 0.83 10.75
C LEU A 141 10.04 -0.35 11.05
N ASP A 142 9.55 -1.56 10.84
CA ASP A 142 10.40 -2.75 10.87
C ASP A 142 10.94 -3.05 9.45
N PRO A 143 12.26 -2.91 9.23
CA PRO A 143 12.86 -3.18 7.92
C PRO A 143 12.61 -4.61 7.43
N ALA A 144 12.56 -5.61 8.34
CA ALA A 144 12.37 -7.01 7.97
C ALA A 144 10.95 -7.26 7.45
N VAL A 145 9.94 -6.57 7.99
CA VAL A 145 8.56 -6.67 7.48
C VAL A 145 8.45 -6.04 6.09
N LEU A 146 9.10 -4.91 5.86
CA LEU A 146 9.16 -4.25 4.56
C LEU A 146 9.86 -5.13 3.51
N GLU A 147 11.04 -5.69 3.82
CA GLU A 147 11.74 -6.62 2.94
C GLU A 147 10.89 -7.85 2.61
N THR A 148 10.25 -8.45 3.62
CA THR A 148 9.38 -9.59 3.43
C THR A 148 8.20 -9.25 2.53
N SER A 149 7.61 -8.06 2.68
CA SER A 149 6.52 -7.60 1.81
C SER A 149 6.96 -7.41 0.36
N ALA A 150 8.20 -6.93 0.13
CA ALA A 150 8.78 -6.84 -1.21
C ALA A 150 8.94 -8.23 -1.83
N ARG A 151 9.52 -9.20 -1.09
CA ARG A 151 9.70 -10.59 -1.58
C ARG A 151 8.37 -11.27 -1.88
N ASN A 152 7.38 -11.13 -1.01
CA ASN A 152 6.05 -11.67 -1.25
C ASN A 152 5.36 -11.04 -2.48
N THR A 153 5.63 -9.75 -2.75
CA THR A 153 5.15 -9.08 -3.97
C THR A 153 5.81 -9.66 -5.23
N GLU A 154 7.10 -10.02 -5.18
CA GLU A 154 7.80 -10.74 -6.27
C GLU A 154 7.20 -12.14 -6.48
N ILE A 155 6.98 -12.89 -5.38
CA ILE A 155 6.36 -14.22 -5.43
C ILE A 155 4.96 -14.13 -6.04
N LEU A 156 4.16 -13.15 -5.64
CA LEU A 156 2.83 -12.93 -6.21
C LEU A 156 2.90 -12.70 -7.72
N LEU A 157 3.79 -11.82 -8.18
CA LEU A 157 3.98 -11.57 -9.62
C LEU A 157 4.40 -12.85 -10.35
N TRP A 158 5.34 -13.61 -9.78
CA TRP A 158 5.79 -14.87 -10.34
C TRP A 158 4.64 -15.87 -10.45
N ARG A 159 3.84 -16.04 -9.40
CA ARG A 159 2.68 -16.96 -9.39
C ARG A 159 1.61 -16.54 -10.40
N LEU A 160 1.32 -15.25 -10.54
CA LEU A 160 0.38 -14.75 -11.54
C LEU A 160 0.81 -15.09 -12.98
N LYS A 161 2.12 -15.20 -13.23
CA LYS A 161 2.66 -15.53 -14.56
C LYS A 161 2.75 -17.03 -14.81
N HIS A 162 3.01 -17.83 -13.79
CA HIS A 162 3.36 -19.24 -13.98
C HIS A 162 2.26 -20.22 -13.54
N ASN A 163 1.47 -19.87 -12.52
CA ASN A 163 0.40 -20.74 -12.07
C ASN A 163 -0.75 -20.73 -13.08
N ARG A 164 -1.24 -21.93 -13.39
CA ARG A 164 -2.34 -22.14 -14.34
C ARG A 164 -3.42 -22.99 -13.68
N ARG A 165 -4.66 -22.79 -14.09
CA ARG A 165 -5.77 -23.70 -13.79
C ARG A 165 -5.61 -25.01 -14.54
N ASP A 166 -6.41 -26.01 -14.23
CA ASP A 166 -6.38 -27.33 -14.87
C ASP A 166 -6.62 -27.28 -16.40
N ASP A 167 -7.38 -26.25 -16.85
CA ASP A 167 -7.63 -25.97 -18.28
C ASP A 167 -6.46 -25.26 -18.98
N GLY A 168 -5.35 -25.01 -18.27
CA GLY A 168 -4.17 -24.29 -18.77
C GLY A 168 -4.30 -22.77 -18.80
N ALA A 169 -5.49 -22.21 -18.45
CA ALA A 169 -5.69 -20.77 -18.42
C ALA A 169 -5.07 -20.14 -17.16
N PRO A 170 -4.66 -18.86 -17.19
CA PRO A 170 -4.22 -18.17 -15.98
C PRO A 170 -5.41 -17.96 -15.02
N PHE A 171 -5.13 -17.90 -13.71
CA PHE A 171 -6.12 -17.54 -12.70
C PHE A 171 -6.64 -16.11 -12.89
N LEU A 172 -5.75 -15.20 -13.30
CA LEU A 172 -6.06 -13.80 -13.68
C LEU A 172 -5.25 -13.41 -14.91
N ILE A 173 -5.89 -12.73 -15.84
CA ILE A 173 -5.21 -12.14 -17.00
C ILE A 173 -4.49 -10.88 -16.57
N THR A 174 -3.20 -10.82 -16.82
CA THR A 174 -2.33 -9.66 -16.54
C THR A 174 -1.67 -9.15 -17.83
N SER A 175 -0.37 -9.39 -17.98
CA SER A 175 0.45 -8.97 -19.11
C SER A 175 0.33 -9.86 -20.33
N GLU A 176 -0.14 -11.10 -20.17
CA GLU A 176 -0.29 -12.09 -21.23
C GLU A 176 -1.77 -12.32 -21.56
N TYR A 177 -2.07 -12.36 -22.84
CA TYR A 177 -3.36 -12.76 -23.37
C TYR A 177 -3.18 -13.68 -24.57
N GLN A 178 -3.82 -14.84 -24.56
CA GLN A 178 -3.72 -15.87 -25.61
C GLN A 178 -2.26 -16.23 -26.01
N GLY A 179 -1.40 -16.42 -25.01
CA GLY A 179 -0.01 -16.82 -25.20
C GLY A 179 0.92 -15.70 -25.71
N ARG A 180 0.44 -14.45 -25.75
CA ARG A 180 1.24 -13.29 -26.16
C ARG A 180 1.30 -12.26 -25.06
N ILE A 181 2.50 -11.73 -24.81
CA ILE A 181 2.68 -10.56 -23.94
C ILE A 181 2.23 -9.33 -24.72
N ASP A 182 1.17 -8.70 -24.28
CA ASP A 182 0.56 -7.53 -24.90
C ASP A 182 0.63 -6.27 -24.04
N ASN A 183 0.93 -6.41 -22.73
CA ASN A 183 0.88 -5.31 -21.81
C ASN A 183 1.84 -5.46 -20.62
N LEU A 184 3.02 -4.85 -20.69
CA LEU A 184 4.02 -4.85 -19.62
C LEU A 184 3.73 -3.87 -18.48
N SER A 185 2.55 -3.23 -18.47
CA SER A 185 2.24 -2.25 -17.43
C SER A 185 2.01 -2.88 -16.05
N PHE A 186 1.68 -4.17 -15.98
CA PHE A 186 1.56 -4.90 -14.72
C PHE A 186 2.94 -5.09 -14.08
N GLU A 187 3.93 -5.58 -14.84
CA GLU A 187 5.31 -5.72 -14.37
C GLU A 187 5.87 -4.39 -13.86
N ARG A 188 5.56 -3.31 -14.57
CA ARG A 188 5.97 -1.96 -14.14
C ARG A 188 5.33 -1.57 -12.81
N LEU A 189 4.05 -1.88 -12.57
CA LEU A 189 3.39 -1.57 -11.30
C LEU A 189 3.94 -2.41 -10.15
N PHE A 190 4.09 -3.72 -10.36
CA PHE A 190 4.70 -4.61 -9.38
C PHE A 190 6.15 -4.20 -9.09
N GLY A 191 6.95 -3.90 -10.11
CA GLY A 191 8.32 -3.42 -9.94
C GLY A 191 8.41 -2.12 -9.13
N LYS A 192 7.47 -1.18 -9.32
CA LYS A 192 7.39 0.02 -8.48
C LYS A 192 7.05 -0.31 -7.02
N LEU A 193 6.06 -1.18 -6.78
CA LEU A 193 5.70 -1.61 -5.43
C LEU A 193 6.90 -2.28 -4.72
N ILE A 194 7.58 -3.20 -5.38
CA ILE A 194 8.77 -3.87 -4.86
C ILE A 194 9.86 -2.85 -4.53
N ALA A 195 10.18 -1.95 -5.47
CA ALA A 195 11.21 -0.94 -5.28
C ALA A 195 10.91 0.01 -4.11
N LEU A 196 9.65 0.40 -3.92
CA LEU A 196 9.23 1.23 -2.77
C LEU A 196 9.49 0.51 -1.46
N GLN A 197 9.11 -0.77 -1.34
CA GLN A 197 9.32 -1.55 -0.12
C GLN A 197 10.83 -1.74 0.16
N ASP A 198 11.61 -2.11 -0.85
CA ASP A 198 13.07 -2.28 -0.72
C ASP A 198 13.78 -0.98 -0.34
N MET A 199 13.36 0.16 -0.90
CA MET A 199 13.91 1.46 -0.54
C MET A 199 13.55 1.85 0.89
N MET A 200 12.28 1.67 1.28
CA MET A 200 11.83 2.02 2.63
C MET A 200 12.46 1.12 3.68
N ALA A 201 12.66 -0.17 3.39
CA ALA A 201 13.38 -1.09 4.26
C ALA A 201 14.82 -0.62 4.54
N ARG A 202 15.54 -0.14 3.52
CA ARG A 202 16.89 0.44 3.69
C ARG A 202 16.86 1.71 4.52
N ILE A 203 15.93 2.63 4.21
CA ILE A 203 15.80 3.90 4.95
C ILE A 203 15.48 3.63 6.43
N ALA A 204 14.55 2.72 6.71
CA ALA A 204 14.16 2.34 8.07
C ALA A 204 15.32 1.63 8.80
N GLY A 205 16.09 0.78 8.12
CA GLY A 205 17.27 0.09 8.65
C GLY A 205 18.38 1.08 9.04
N ASP A 206 18.70 2.00 8.16
CA ASP A 206 19.73 3.02 8.40
C ASP A 206 19.32 3.97 9.55
N ALA A 207 18.06 4.37 9.59
CA ALA A 207 17.54 5.25 10.64
C ALA A 207 17.50 4.58 12.02
N GLY A 208 17.41 3.24 12.08
CA GLY A 208 17.35 2.46 13.31
C GLY A 208 18.69 1.89 13.78
N ASP A 209 19.85 2.26 13.18
CA ASP A 209 21.16 1.61 13.39
C ASP A 209 21.11 0.07 13.18
N ARG A 210 20.08 -0.41 12.49
CA ARG A 210 19.88 -1.82 12.20
C ARG A 210 20.49 -2.15 10.85
N ARG A 211 21.46 -3.06 10.83
CA ARG A 211 21.90 -3.69 9.58
C ARG A 211 20.72 -4.51 9.03
N VAL A 212 20.22 -4.12 7.86
CA VAL A 212 19.20 -4.89 7.14
C VAL A 212 19.76 -6.29 6.91
N THR A 213 19.16 -7.28 7.57
CA THR A 213 19.51 -8.68 7.35
C THR A 213 19.00 -9.05 5.97
N LYS A 214 19.93 -9.28 5.02
CA LYS A 214 19.56 -9.79 3.71
C LYS A 214 18.78 -11.09 3.89
N ALA A 215 17.49 -11.05 3.60
CA ALA A 215 16.72 -12.28 3.49
C ALA A 215 17.35 -13.14 2.41
N VAL A 216 17.78 -14.35 2.78
CA VAL A 216 18.34 -15.30 1.82
C VAL A 216 17.22 -15.67 0.85
N HIS A 217 17.39 -15.27 -0.40
CA HIS A 217 16.48 -15.63 -1.47
C HIS A 217 16.53 -17.14 -1.70
N THR A 218 15.61 -17.83 -1.07
CA THR A 218 15.25 -19.17 -1.57
C THR A 218 14.15 -18.92 -2.60
N ALA A 219 14.41 -19.26 -3.85
CA ALA A 219 13.44 -19.16 -4.94
C ALA A 219 12.34 -20.20 -4.74
N THR A 220 11.48 -19.99 -3.75
CA THR A 220 10.34 -20.85 -3.46
C THR A 220 9.08 -20.18 -3.97
N SER A 221 8.16 -20.96 -4.53
CA SER A 221 6.83 -20.49 -4.94
C SER A 221 5.88 -20.28 -3.76
N VAL A 222 6.36 -20.41 -2.54
CA VAL A 222 5.59 -20.30 -1.29
C VAL A 222 5.78 -18.90 -0.71
N PHE A 223 4.69 -18.25 -0.29
CA PHE A 223 4.77 -16.96 0.38
C PHE A 223 5.49 -17.07 1.74
N ILE A 224 6.29 -16.06 2.04
CA ILE A 224 7.01 -15.94 3.31
C ILE A 224 6.06 -15.32 4.34
N PRO A 225 5.85 -15.94 5.52
CA PRO A 225 5.09 -15.34 6.60
C PRO A 225 5.69 -13.99 7.03
N LEU A 226 4.84 -13.02 7.34
CA LEU A 226 5.31 -11.75 7.87
C LEU A 226 5.82 -11.95 9.31
N PRO A 227 6.96 -11.35 9.70
CA PRO A 227 7.40 -11.37 11.09
C PRO A 227 6.35 -10.76 12.03
N ILE A 228 6.25 -11.31 13.23
CA ILE A 228 5.30 -10.89 14.28
C ILE A 228 5.88 -9.71 15.06
#